data_2ddeefde4badd527f88e9b5c546b5d89
#
_entry.id   2ddeefde4badd527f88e9b5c546b5d89
#
_cell.length_a   1.000
_cell.length_b   1.000
_cell.length_c   1.000
_cell.angle_alpha   90.00
_cell.angle_beta   90.00
_cell.angle_gamma   90.00
#
_symmetry.space_group_name_H-M   'P 1'
#
loop_
_entity.id
_entity.type
_entity.pdbx_description
1 polymer ?
#
loop_
_entity_poly.entity_id
_entity_poly.type
_entity_poly.pdbx_seq_one_letter_code
_entity_poly.pdbx_strand_id
1 'polypeptide(L)'
;MKTNRRTFIGSGIALAGMAATTGLTSAQDIDAKAGTLTKHVLPNLPYGYTELEPFIDAMTMELHHSKHHKAYVDGLNKAEAELAKARTSGDFSLIQHWSKQCAFHGGGHALHSLFWQCMTPQSKGGGTLDASPIMNAINASFGSFEQFKKQFTAAAIAVEGSGWALLHYRKDDGALIILQAENQHKLSSWNTVPILGIDVWEHAYYLKYQNKRADYVNAWWNIVNWKAVNAFYEKAKS
;
A
#
# COMPACT_ATOMS: atom_id res chain seq x y z
N MET A 1 13.68 -4.89 68.30
CA MET A 1 12.37 -4.40 68.75
C MET A 1 11.29 -5.03 67.89
N LYS A 2 10.67 -6.03 68.42
CA LYS A 2 9.28 -6.46 68.56
C LYS A 2 8.33 -6.11 67.40
N THR A 3 8.08 -7.16 66.62
CA THR A 3 6.84 -7.77 66.19
C THR A 3 5.52 -7.05 66.47
N ASN A 4 4.63 -6.96 65.49
CA ASN A 4 3.21 -7.23 65.75
C ASN A 4 2.51 -7.82 64.52
N ARG A 5 2.15 -9.10 64.67
CA ARG A 5 1.16 -9.83 63.85
C ARG A 5 -0.22 -9.39 64.32
N ARG A 6 -1.11 -9.07 63.40
CA ARG A 6 -2.56 -9.03 63.67
C ARG A 6 -3.25 -10.09 62.80
N THR A 7 -3.67 -11.12 63.47
CA THR A 7 -4.61 -12.13 63.07
C THR A 7 -6.00 -11.51 62.93
N PHE A 8 -6.67 -11.75 61.81
CA PHE A 8 -8.10 -11.52 61.71
C PHE A 8 -8.78 -12.86 61.48
N ILE A 9 -9.66 -13.20 62.42
CA ILE A 9 -10.49 -14.40 62.48
C ILE A 9 -11.75 -14.16 61.63
N GLY A 10 -12.20 -15.19 61.01
CA GLY A 10 -13.19 -15.32 60.00
C GLY A 10 -14.65 -14.98 60.32
N SER A 11 -15.43 -15.00 59.30
CA SER A 11 -16.86 -15.40 59.33
C SER A 11 -17.20 -15.97 57.97
N GLY A 12 -17.56 -17.25 57.96
CA GLY A 12 -18.02 -17.96 56.80
C GLY A 12 -19.43 -17.53 56.41
N ILE A 13 -19.65 -17.33 55.11
CA ILE A 13 -20.96 -17.37 54.48
C ILE A 13 -20.87 -18.37 53.33
N ALA A 14 -21.56 -19.48 53.50
CA ALA A 14 -21.80 -20.47 52.47
C ALA A 14 -22.77 -19.87 51.43
N LEU A 15 -22.36 -19.73 50.16
CA LEU A 15 -23.27 -19.54 49.06
C LEU A 15 -23.12 -20.71 48.09
N ALA A 16 -24.29 -21.29 47.80
CA ALA A 16 -24.48 -22.45 46.95
C ALA A 16 -23.94 -22.27 45.54
N GLY A 17 -23.32 -23.31 45.01
CA GLY A 17 -22.76 -23.34 43.67
C GLY A 17 -23.81 -23.26 42.58
N MET A 18 -23.54 -22.42 41.60
CA MET A 18 -23.94 -22.63 40.19
C MET A 18 -22.65 -22.82 39.39
N ALA A 19 -22.42 -24.06 39.00
CA ALA A 19 -21.34 -24.41 38.08
C ALA A 19 -21.69 -23.84 36.70
N ALA A 20 -21.13 -22.68 36.37
CA ALA A 20 -21.04 -22.22 34.98
C ALA A 20 -19.89 -23.03 34.33
N THR A 21 -20.23 -24.01 33.53
CA THR A 21 -19.28 -24.65 32.62
C THR A 21 -18.88 -23.65 31.55
N THR A 22 -17.85 -22.86 31.82
CA THR A 22 -17.12 -22.14 30.78
C THR A 22 -16.39 -23.22 29.97
N GLY A 23 -16.92 -23.49 28.78
CA GLY A 23 -16.26 -24.36 27.81
C GLY A 23 -14.88 -23.73 27.49
N LEU A 24 -13.84 -24.37 28.01
CA LEU A 24 -12.47 -24.17 27.52
C LEU A 24 -12.46 -24.69 26.09
N THR A 25 -12.56 -23.77 25.12
CA THR A 25 -12.19 -24.06 23.74
C THR A 25 -10.75 -24.54 23.75
N SER A 26 -10.54 -25.80 23.37
CA SER A 26 -9.21 -26.39 23.36
C SER A 26 -8.32 -25.64 22.36
N ALA A 27 -7.01 -25.57 22.65
CA ALA A 27 -6.01 -25.00 21.75
C ALA A 27 -6.04 -25.57 20.32
N GLN A 28 -6.70 -26.71 20.12
CA GLN A 28 -6.91 -27.36 18.83
C GLN A 28 -7.94 -26.65 17.93
N ASP A 29 -8.86 -25.86 18.48
CA ASP A 29 -9.83 -25.09 17.68
C ASP A 29 -9.25 -23.79 17.10
N ILE A 30 -8.07 -23.37 17.56
CA ILE A 30 -7.36 -22.16 17.06
C ILE A 30 -6.55 -22.50 15.80
N ASP A 31 -6.07 -23.73 15.64
CA ASP A 31 -5.28 -24.16 14.47
C ASP A 31 -6.11 -24.35 13.18
N ALA A 32 -7.41 -24.48 13.26
CA ALA A 32 -8.28 -24.72 12.11
C ALA A 32 -8.60 -23.46 11.29
N LYS A 33 -8.09 -22.26 11.71
CA LYS A 33 -8.30 -20.98 11.03
C LYS A 33 -7.03 -20.17 10.80
N ALA A 34 -5.87 -20.80 10.78
CA ALA A 34 -4.67 -20.22 10.18
C ALA A 34 -4.98 -20.06 8.68
N GLY A 35 -5.34 -18.83 8.29
CA GLY A 35 -5.86 -18.55 6.96
C GLY A 35 -4.91 -19.09 5.89
N THR A 36 -5.45 -19.95 5.04
CA THR A 36 -4.74 -20.37 3.83
C THR A 36 -4.35 -19.10 3.08
N LEU A 37 -3.05 -18.85 2.92
CA LEU A 37 -2.57 -17.69 2.17
C LEU A 37 -3.19 -17.73 0.77
N THR A 38 -3.97 -16.72 0.43
CA THR A 38 -4.55 -16.60 -0.91
C THR A 38 -3.43 -16.22 -1.88
N LYS A 39 -3.27 -17.01 -2.94
CA LYS A 39 -2.26 -16.74 -3.96
C LYS A 39 -2.56 -15.40 -4.65
N HIS A 40 -1.57 -14.51 -4.66
CA HIS A 40 -1.64 -13.25 -5.40
C HIS A 40 -1.64 -13.52 -6.91
N VAL A 41 -2.41 -12.73 -7.63
CA VAL A 41 -2.50 -12.80 -9.10
C VAL A 41 -2.22 -11.43 -9.70
N LEU A 42 -1.66 -11.43 -10.92
CA LEU A 42 -1.47 -10.20 -11.67
C LEU A 42 -2.86 -9.65 -12.07
N PRO A 43 -3.27 -8.45 -11.62
CA PRO A 43 -4.56 -7.88 -12.01
C PRO A 43 -4.52 -7.46 -13.48
N ASN A 44 -5.66 -7.55 -14.17
CA ASN A 44 -5.80 -6.99 -15.50
C ASN A 44 -5.72 -5.47 -15.47
N LEU A 45 -5.19 -4.87 -16.54
CA LEU A 45 -5.26 -3.42 -16.72
C LEU A 45 -6.70 -2.98 -17.04
N PRO A 46 -7.14 -1.80 -16.59
CA PRO A 46 -8.45 -1.25 -16.93
C PRO A 46 -8.50 -0.64 -18.35
N TYR A 47 -7.41 -0.68 -19.10
CA TYR A 47 -7.22 -0.17 -20.47
C TYR A 47 -6.17 -1.00 -21.22
N GLY A 48 -6.17 -0.90 -22.56
CA GLY A 48 -5.15 -1.56 -23.40
C GLY A 48 -3.79 -0.87 -23.32
N TYR A 49 -2.73 -1.58 -23.71
CA TYR A 49 -1.36 -1.07 -23.65
C TYR A 49 -1.13 0.21 -24.48
N THR A 50 -1.89 0.41 -25.56
CA THR A 50 -1.78 1.59 -26.45
C THR A 50 -2.62 2.77 -25.99
N GLU A 51 -3.53 2.58 -25.03
CA GLU A 51 -4.56 3.59 -24.73
C GLU A 51 -4.03 4.80 -23.93
N LEU A 52 -2.83 4.72 -23.34
CA LEU A 52 -2.18 5.85 -22.66
C LEU A 52 -1.26 6.67 -23.57
N GLU A 53 -1.17 6.31 -24.86
CA GLU A 53 -0.48 7.14 -25.84
C GLU A 53 -1.16 8.52 -25.99
N PRO A 54 -0.43 9.59 -26.23
CA PRO A 54 1.02 9.66 -26.45
C PRO A 54 1.85 9.82 -25.15
N PHE A 55 1.27 9.69 -23.97
CA PHE A 55 1.92 10.00 -22.68
C PHE A 55 2.80 8.87 -22.16
N ILE A 56 2.37 7.61 -22.26
CA ILE A 56 3.19 6.42 -22.00
C ILE A 56 3.06 5.51 -23.22
N ASP A 57 4.20 5.03 -23.74
CA ASP A 57 4.22 4.20 -24.94
C ASP A 57 3.79 2.75 -24.64
N ALA A 58 3.26 2.09 -25.68
CA ALA A 58 2.71 0.73 -25.58
C ALA A 58 3.74 -0.30 -25.11
N MET A 59 5.00 -0.19 -25.54
CA MET A 59 6.06 -1.12 -25.14
C MET A 59 6.39 -0.96 -23.65
N THR A 60 6.48 0.26 -23.15
CA THR A 60 6.62 0.52 -21.72
C THR A 60 5.47 -0.11 -20.94
N MET A 61 4.22 0.09 -21.36
CA MET A 61 3.06 -0.47 -20.69
C MET A 61 3.06 -1.99 -20.65
N GLU A 62 3.39 -2.63 -21.77
CA GLU A 62 3.47 -4.10 -21.86
C GLU A 62 4.54 -4.67 -20.94
N LEU A 63 5.77 -4.15 -21.01
CA LEU A 63 6.89 -4.62 -20.17
C LEU A 63 6.63 -4.33 -18.69
N HIS A 64 6.14 -3.15 -18.38
CA HIS A 64 5.88 -2.72 -17.02
C HIS A 64 4.82 -3.59 -16.34
N HIS A 65 3.72 -3.92 -17.03
CA HIS A 65 2.69 -4.80 -16.52
C HIS A 65 3.10 -6.28 -16.56
N SER A 66 3.45 -6.80 -17.76
CA SER A 66 3.61 -8.25 -17.98
C SER A 66 4.92 -8.81 -17.44
N LYS A 67 5.93 -7.97 -17.18
CA LYS A 67 7.25 -8.38 -16.67
C LYS A 67 7.51 -7.83 -15.25
N HIS A 68 7.52 -6.50 -15.08
CA HIS A 68 7.88 -5.91 -13.79
C HIS A 68 6.83 -6.19 -12.71
N HIS A 69 5.54 -5.85 -12.94
CA HIS A 69 4.47 -6.15 -11.98
C HIS A 69 4.32 -7.67 -11.77
N LYS A 70 4.36 -8.45 -12.84
CA LYS A 70 4.31 -9.91 -12.75
C LYS A 70 5.42 -10.48 -11.84
N ALA A 71 6.64 -9.96 -11.95
CA ALA A 71 7.76 -10.41 -11.12
C ALA A 71 7.54 -10.07 -9.62
N TYR A 72 6.91 -8.95 -9.31
CA TYR A 72 6.54 -8.65 -7.92
C TYR A 72 5.47 -9.60 -7.39
N VAL A 73 4.46 -9.94 -8.19
CA VAL A 73 3.44 -10.94 -7.81
C VAL A 73 4.07 -12.30 -7.54
N ASP A 74 4.94 -12.77 -8.45
CA ASP A 74 5.62 -14.06 -8.31
C ASP A 74 6.57 -14.07 -7.11
N GLY A 75 7.32 -13.00 -6.90
CA GLY A 75 8.23 -12.84 -5.78
C GLY A 75 7.51 -12.81 -4.43
N LEU A 76 6.35 -12.16 -4.35
CA LEU A 76 5.52 -12.13 -3.15
C LEU A 76 4.99 -13.52 -2.82
N ASN A 77 4.40 -14.21 -3.79
CA ASN A 77 3.93 -15.59 -3.61
C ASN A 77 5.05 -16.51 -3.13
N LYS A 78 6.26 -16.37 -3.69
CA LYS A 78 7.42 -17.15 -3.26
C LYS A 78 7.81 -16.83 -1.82
N ALA A 79 7.92 -15.55 -1.47
CA ALA A 79 8.34 -15.14 -0.13
C ALA A 79 7.36 -15.62 0.95
N GLU A 80 6.06 -15.51 0.70
CA GLU A 80 5.02 -16.01 1.61
C GLU A 80 5.04 -17.53 1.75
N ALA A 81 5.27 -18.27 0.66
CA ALA A 81 5.42 -19.72 0.69
C ALA A 81 6.65 -20.16 1.51
N GLU A 82 7.78 -19.48 1.38
CA GLU A 82 8.99 -19.78 2.16
C GLU A 82 8.80 -19.44 3.66
N LEU A 83 8.10 -18.36 3.99
CA LEU A 83 7.71 -18.06 5.37
C LEU A 83 6.74 -19.11 5.95
N ALA A 84 5.84 -19.66 5.13
CA ALA A 84 4.97 -20.76 5.56
C ALA A 84 5.77 -22.04 5.85
N LYS A 85 6.75 -22.39 4.99
CA LYS A 85 7.66 -23.52 5.23
C LYS A 85 8.48 -23.32 6.50
N ALA A 86 9.01 -22.11 6.73
CA ALA A 86 9.77 -21.80 7.94
C ALA A 86 8.92 -22.03 9.22
N ARG A 87 7.64 -21.63 9.20
CA ARG A 87 6.71 -21.88 10.32
C ARG A 87 6.49 -23.38 10.56
N THR A 88 6.36 -24.16 9.50
CA THR A 88 6.11 -25.61 9.61
C THR A 88 7.34 -26.36 10.08
N SER A 89 8.54 -25.99 9.61
CA SER A 89 9.80 -26.66 9.98
C SER A 89 10.40 -26.19 11.30
N GLY A 90 10.02 -25.00 11.77
CA GLY A 90 10.69 -24.32 12.88
C GLY A 90 12.06 -23.73 12.51
N ASP A 91 12.48 -23.78 11.24
CA ASP A 91 13.74 -23.19 10.77
C ASP A 91 13.53 -21.74 10.32
N PHE A 92 13.98 -20.81 11.14
CA PHE A 92 13.93 -19.36 10.90
C PHE A 92 15.29 -18.76 10.51
N SER A 93 16.24 -19.55 10.06
CA SER A 93 17.58 -19.08 9.67
C SER A 93 17.58 -18.01 8.57
N LEU A 94 16.57 -18.01 7.69
CA LEU A 94 16.39 -17.04 6.61
C LEU A 94 15.24 -16.02 6.88
N ILE A 95 14.80 -15.88 8.12
CA ILE A 95 13.64 -15.02 8.44
C ILE A 95 13.81 -13.56 7.98
N GLN A 96 15.00 -12.99 8.19
CA GLN A 96 15.30 -11.61 7.75
C GLN A 96 15.19 -11.48 6.24
N HIS A 97 15.74 -12.43 5.48
CA HIS A 97 15.68 -12.42 4.03
C HIS A 97 14.23 -12.46 3.53
N TRP A 98 13.44 -13.43 3.97
CA TRP A 98 12.07 -13.61 3.47
C TRP A 98 11.13 -12.50 3.94
N SER A 99 11.28 -11.98 5.16
CA SER A 99 10.52 -10.80 5.61
C SER A 99 10.82 -9.57 4.76
N LYS A 100 12.09 -9.35 4.39
CA LYS A 100 12.48 -8.27 3.47
C LYS A 100 11.92 -8.48 2.06
N GLN A 101 11.91 -9.72 1.56
CA GLN A 101 11.32 -10.04 0.25
C GLN A 101 9.80 -9.81 0.24
N CYS A 102 9.08 -10.17 1.32
CA CYS A 102 7.66 -9.85 1.45
C CYS A 102 7.40 -8.34 1.41
N ALA A 103 8.18 -7.54 2.12
CA ALA A 103 8.04 -6.08 2.10
C ALA A 103 8.33 -5.50 0.71
N PHE A 104 9.40 -5.95 0.05
CA PHE A 104 9.80 -5.47 -1.27
C PHE A 104 8.79 -5.85 -2.36
N HIS A 105 8.46 -7.13 -2.46
CA HIS A 105 7.53 -7.63 -3.49
C HIS A 105 6.08 -7.25 -3.20
N GLY A 106 5.67 -7.24 -1.91
CA GLY A 106 4.35 -6.79 -1.50
C GLY A 106 4.13 -5.31 -1.77
N GLY A 107 5.11 -4.46 -1.46
CA GLY A 107 5.10 -3.05 -1.83
C GLY A 107 5.02 -2.86 -3.34
N GLY A 108 5.83 -3.61 -4.12
CA GLY A 108 5.78 -3.58 -5.58
C GLY A 108 4.43 -3.97 -6.13
N HIS A 109 3.86 -5.09 -5.68
CA HIS A 109 2.52 -5.51 -6.12
C HIS A 109 1.43 -4.49 -5.76
N ALA A 110 1.43 -3.98 -4.53
CA ALA A 110 0.43 -3.02 -4.07
C ALA A 110 0.50 -1.69 -4.83
N LEU A 111 1.70 -1.11 -4.98
CA LEU A 111 1.86 0.18 -5.67
C LEU A 111 1.59 0.09 -7.17
N HIS A 112 1.98 -1.00 -7.84
CA HIS A 112 1.60 -1.19 -9.26
C HIS A 112 0.09 -1.37 -9.42
N SER A 113 -0.56 -2.13 -8.53
CA SER A 113 -2.03 -2.28 -8.55
C SER A 113 -2.75 -0.95 -8.37
N LEU A 114 -2.25 -0.07 -7.51
CA LEU A 114 -2.73 1.30 -7.36
C LEU A 114 -2.46 2.12 -8.63
N PHE A 115 -1.24 2.08 -9.14
CA PHE A 115 -0.77 2.88 -10.28
C PHE A 115 -1.63 2.68 -11.52
N TRP A 116 -1.95 1.42 -11.86
CA TRP A 116 -2.82 1.12 -13.01
C TRP A 116 -4.19 1.77 -12.89
N GLN A 117 -4.76 1.81 -11.70
CA GLN A 117 -6.07 2.41 -11.46
C GLN A 117 -6.01 3.93 -11.36
N CYS A 118 -4.85 4.50 -10.96
CA CYS A 118 -4.62 5.95 -10.93
C CYS A 118 -4.47 6.57 -12.32
N MET A 119 -4.46 5.77 -13.39
CA MET A 119 -4.36 6.24 -14.77
C MET A 119 -5.59 5.84 -15.58
N THR A 120 -5.93 6.67 -16.56
CA THR A 120 -6.97 6.41 -17.56
C THR A 120 -6.64 7.16 -18.84
N PRO A 121 -7.06 6.67 -20.01
CA PRO A 121 -6.90 7.39 -21.26
C PRO A 121 -7.46 8.82 -21.19
N GLN A 122 -6.79 9.78 -21.81
CA GLN A 122 -7.27 11.17 -21.87
C GLN A 122 -8.67 11.23 -22.51
N SER A 123 -8.95 10.40 -23.50
CA SER A 123 -10.28 10.27 -24.14
C SER A 123 -11.38 9.76 -23.19
N LYS A 124 -11.00 9.18 -22.05
CA LYS A 124 -11.90 8.69 -21.00
C LYS A 124 -11.86 9.55 -19.73
N GLY A 125 -11.41 10.82 -19.84
CA GLY A 125 -11.36 11.78 -18.75
C GLY A 125 -10.03 11.84 -18.00
N GLY A 126 -8.96 11.23 -18.54
CA GLY A 126 -7.61 11.34 -17.98
C GLY A 126 -7.16 12.80 -17.86
N GLY A 127 -6.57 13.14 -16.72
CA GLY A 127 -6.09 14.49 -16.42
C GLY A 127 -7.17 15.49 -15.99
N THR A 128 -8.45 15.17 -16.14
CA THR A 128 -9.55 16.08 -15.79
C THR A 128 -9.94 15.92 -14.33
N LEU A 129 -9.77 16.98 -13.55
CA LEU A 129 -10.21 17.03 -12.15
C LEU A 129 -11.45 17.93 -12.03
N ASP A 130 -12.60 17.30 -11.85
CA ASP A 130 -13.85 17.99 -11.56
C ASP A 130 -13.99 18.33 -10.06
N ALA A 131 -14.98 19.18 -9.74
CA ALA A 131 -15.36 19.45 -8.37
C ALA A 131 -15.73 18.13 -7.65
N SER A 132 -14.99 17.79 -6.60
CA SER A 132 -15.08 16.50 -5.93
C SER A 132 -14.54 16.58 -4.50
N PRO A 133 -14.90 15.63 -3.61
CA PRO A 133 -14.34 15.54 -2.27
C PRO A 133 -12.82 15.57 -2.22
N ILE A 134 -12.13 14.85 -3.13
CA ILE A 134 -10.66 14.85 -3.17
C ILE A 134 -10.09 16.23 -3.55
N MET A 135 -10.74 16.97 -4.47
CA MET A 135 -10.32 18.33 -4.81
C MET A 135 -10.40 19.25 -3.59
N ASN A 136 -11.48 19.17 -2.81
CA ASN A 136 -11.63 19.93 -1.58
C ASN A 136 -10.56 19.59 -0.55
N ALA A 137 -10.26 18.30 -0.37
CA ALA A 137 -9.22 17.83 0.54
C ALA A 137 -7.81 18.28 0.09
N ILE A 138 -7.53 18.27 -1.21
CA ILE A 138 -6.29 18.79 -1.78
C ILE A 138 -6.17 20.29 -1.48
N ASN A 139 -7.21 21.08 -1.75
CA ASN A 139 -7.19 22.51 -1.48
C ASN A 139 -7.02 22.81 0.02
N ALA A 140 -7.66 22.03 0.90
CA ALA A 140 -7.50 22.17 2.35
C ALA A 140 -6.07 21.85 2.83
N SER A 141 -5.45 20.80 2.27
CA SER A 141 -4.12 20.34 2.71
C SER A 141 -2.96 21.13 2.09
N PHE A 142 -3.13 21.63 0.86
CA PHE A 142 -2.04 22.27 0.08
C PHE A 142 -2.31 23.71 -0.33
N GLY A 143 -3.46 24.27 0.05
CA GLY A 143 -3.88 25.63 -0.29
C GLY A 143 -4.54 25.73 -1.68
N SER A 144 -4.09 24.97 -2.66
CA SER A 144 -4.72 24.86 -3.99
C SER A 144 -4.26 23.61 -4.72
N PHE A 145 -5.01 23.20 -5.74
CA PHE A 145 -4.60 22.12 -6.64
C PHE A 145 -3.27 22.42 -7.35
N GLU A 146 -3.04 23.67 -7.71
CA GLU A 146 -1.77 24.07 -8.36
C GLU A 146 -0.57 23.91 -7.43
N GLN A 147 -0.70 24.27 -6.15
CA GLN A 147 0.36 24.07 -5.16
C GLN A 147 0.61 22.59 -4.91
N PHE A 148 -0.45 21.81 -4.78
CA PHE A 148 -0.35 20.35 -4.69
C PHE A 148 0.40 19.77 -5.89
N LYS A 149 -0.01 20.12 -7.12
CA LYS A 149 0.61 19.64 -8.36
C LYS A 149 2.10 19.99 -8.42
N LYS A 150 2.46 21.23 -8.06
CA LYS A 150 3.86 21.64 -7.98
C LYS A 150 4.65 20.83 -6.97
N GLN A 151 4.13 20.65 -5.76
CA GLN A 151 4.81 19.89 -4.72
C GLN A 151 4.95 18.41 -5.09
N PHE A 152 3.89 17.79 -5.61
CA PHE A 152 3.92 16.38 -6.03
C PHE A 152 4.90 16.16 -7.19
N THR A 153 4.87 17.05 -8.19
CA THR A 153 5.82 17.02 -9.33
C THR A 153 7.26 17.14 -8.85
N ALA A 154 7.54 18.10 -7.96
CA ALA A 154 8.87 18.27 -7.38
C ALA A 154 9.32 17.01 -6.60
N ALA A 155 8.42 16.42 -5.79
CA ALA A 155 8.69 15.19 -5.08
C ALA A 155 9.00 14.03 -6.04
N ALA A 156 8.23 13.87 -7.12
CA ALA A 156 8.44 12.81 -8.11
C ALA A 156 9.78 12.94 -8.84
N ILE A 157 10.15 14.15 -9.23
CA ILE A 157 11.43 14.41 -9.93
C ILE A 157 12.62 14.18 -9.00
N ALA A 158 12.49 14.56 -7.72
CA ALA A 158 13.56 14.53 -6.73
C ALA A 158 13.78 13.14 -6.09
N VAL A 159 13.02 12.10 -6.45
CA VAL A 159 13.28 10.74 -5.95
C VAL A 159 14.69 10.30 -6.34
N GLU A 160 15.50 9.95 -5.36
CA GLU A 160 16.85 9.44 -5.59
C GLU A 160 16.80 8.00 -6.12
N GLY A 161 17.44 7.75 -7.26
CA GLY A 161 17.45 6.42 -7.88
C GLY A 161 16.06 5.95 -8.30
N SER A 162 15.67 4.78 -7.82
CA SER A 162 14.39 4.14 -8.13
C SER A 162 13.39 4.32 -6.99
N GLY A 163 12.17 4.72 -7.32
CA GLY A 163 11.14 4.90 -6.32
C GLY A 163 9.83 5.48 -6.84
N TRP A 164 9.05 6.03 -5.94
CA TRP A 164 7.70 6.51 -6.17
C TRP A 164 7.46 7.86 -5.51
N ALA A 165 6.62 8.70 -6.10
CA ALA A 165 5.95 9.78 -5.37
C ALA A 165 4.49 9.39 -5.14
N LEU A 166 4.02 9.62 -3.92
CA LEU A 166 2.74 9.12 -3.44
C LEU A 166 1.97 10.22 -2.72
N LEU A 167 0.68 10.34 -3.01
CA LEU A 167 -0.26 11.10 -2.19
C LEU A 167 -0.90 10.13 -1.20
N HIS A 168 -0.77 10.41 0.08
CA HIS A 168 -1.34 9.61 1.16
C HIS A 168 -2.46 10.36 1.87
N TYR A 169 -3.49 9.62 2.28
CA TYR A 169 -4.42 10.02 3.31
C TYR A 169 -3.87 9.60 4.68
N ARG A 170 -3.73 10.54 5.61
CA ARG A 170 -3.27 10.26 6.98
C ARG A 170 -4.49 10.08 7.88
N LYS A 171 -4.60 8.90 8.49
CA LYS A 171 -5.79 8.52 9.28
C LYS A 171 -5.93 9.28 10.59
N ASP A 172 -4.82 9.78 11.15
CA ASP A 172 -4.82 10.43 12.47
C ASP A 172 -5.57 11.76 12.48
N ASP A 173 -5.52 12.51 11.39
CA ASP A 173 -6.08 13.86 11.31
C ASP A 173 -6.83 14.16 9.99
N GLY A 174 -6.92 13.16 9.11
CA GLY A 174 -7.59 13.31 7.82
C GLY A 174 -6.84 14.16 6.79
N ALA A 175 -5.59 14.54 7.06
CA ALA A 175 -4.79 15.35 6.15
C ALA A 175 -4.28 14.53 4.95
N LEU A 176 -4.09 15.20 3.83
CA LEU A 176 -3.36 14.66 2.70
C LEU A 176 -1.88 15.07 2.80
N ILE A 177 -0.99 14.11 2.60
CA ILE A 177 0.46 14.33 2.61
C ILE A 177 1.13 13.70 1.39
N ILE A 178 2.18 14.35 0.89
CA ILE A 178 3.00 13.80 -0.18
C ILE A 178 4.23 13.13 0.43
N LEU A 179 4.44 11.86 0.08
CA LEU A 179 5.58 11.07 0.49
C LEU A 179 6.33 10.53 -0.72
N GLN A 180 7.59 10.21 -0.54
CA GLN A 180 8.38 9.39 -1.46
C GLN A 180 8.52 7.97 -0.90
N ALA A 181 8.63 6.98 -1.78
CA ALA A 181 9.06 5.64 -1.41
C ALA A 181 10.35 5.32 -2.16
N GLU A 182 11.44 5.10 -1.43
CA GLU A 182 12.66 4.52 -2.02
C GLU A 182 12.38 3.05 -2.38
N ASN A 183 12.69 2.66 -3.59
CA ASN A 183 12.20 1.43 -4.22
C ASN A 183 10.66 1.41 -4.21
N GLN A 184 10.00 0.63 -3.34
CA GLN A 184 8.56 0.60 -3.15
C GLN A 184 8.14 0.34 -1.70
N HIS A 185 9.07 0.25 -0.75
CA HIS A 185 8.80 -0.21 0.62
C HIS A 185 9.55 0.56 1.70
N LYS A 186 10.33 1.58 1.34
CA LYS A 186 11.07 2.42 2.28
C LYS A 186 10.53 3.86 2.25
N LEU A 187 10.75 4.60 3.31
CA LEU A 187 10.33 5.99 3.52
C LEU A 187 8.82 6.19 3.65
N SER A 188 8.03 5.12 3.77
CA SER A 188 6.60 5.22 4.04
C SER A 188 6.34 5.65 5.48
N SER A 189 5.27 6.41 5.69
CA SER A 189 4.75 6.75 7.01
C SER A 189 3.69 5.73 7.43
N TRP A 190 3.74 5.30 8.70
CA TRP A 190 2.71 4.43 9.27
C TRP A 190 1.38 5.19 9.43
N ASN A 191 0.27 4.44 9.49
CA ASN A 191 -1.09 4.97 9.61
C ASN A 191 -1.52 5.91 8.46
N THR A 192 -0.96 5.68 7.27
CA THR A 192 -1.31 6.40 6.05
C THR A 192 -1.72 5.42 4.95
N VAL A 193 -2.59 5.85 4.04
CA VAL A 193 -3.07 5.07 2.90
C VAL A 193 -2.71 5.78 1.62
N PRO A 194 -1.92 5.18 0.70
CA PRO A 194 -1.64 5.77 -0.61
C PRO A 194 -2.93 5.78 -1.45
N ILE A 195 -3.25 6.93 -2.03
CA ILE A 195 -4.45 7.14 -2.85
C ILE A 195 -4.14 7.59 -4.27
N LEU A 196 -2.91 8.07 -4.52
CA LEU A 196 -2.38 8.39 -5.84
C LEU A 196 -0.88 8.10 -5.82
N GLY A 197 -0.35 7.54 -6.91
CA GLY A 197 1.07 7.28 -7.04
C GLY A 197 1.56 7.38 -8.47
N ILE A 198 2.82 7.79 -8.63
CA ILE A 198 3.57 7.72 -9.87
C ILE A 198 4.85 6.91 -9.65
N ASP A 199 5.07 5.94 -10.52
CA ASP A 199 6.31 5.18 -10.60
C ASP A 199 7.36 6.02 -11.33
N VAL A 200 8.49 6.25 -10.68
CA VAL A 200 9.65 6.94 -11.26
C VAL A 200 10.91 6.06 -11.32
N TRP A 201 10.74 4.74 -11.20
CA TRP A 201 11.74 3.80 -11.65
C TRP A 201 11.99 4.00 -13.15
N GLU A 202 13.23 3.86 -13.62
CA GLU A 202 13.57 4.09 -15.03
C GLU A 202 12.76 3.19 -15.98
N HIS A 203 12.41 1.97 -15.57
CA HIS A 203 11.59 1.07 -16.39
C HIS A 203 10.19 1.65 -16.72
N ALA A 204 9.69 2.61 -15.93
CA ALA A 204 8.38 3.23 -16.16
C ALA A 204 8.39 4.28 -17.27
N TYR A 205 9.57 4.78 -17.69
CA TYR A 205 9.63 5.90 -18.64
C TYR A 205 10.82 5.90 -19.61
N TYR A 206 11.85 5.07 -19.38
CA TYR A 206 13.13 5.20 -20.09
C TYR A 206 13.02 4.97 -21.60
N LEU A 207 12.17 4.07 -22.06
CA LEU A 207 12.00 3.78 -23.49
C LEU A 207 11.56 5.02 -24.27
N LYS A 208 10.67 5.84 -23.71
CA LYS A 208 10.14 7.03 -24.36
C LYS A 208 10.88 8.31 -23.99
N TYR A 209 11.24 8.47 -22.73
CA TYR A 209 11.77 9.73 -22.19
C TYR A 209 13.27 9.70 -21.88
N GLN A 210 13.92 8.53 -21.94
CA GLN A 210 15.32 8.31 -21.55
C GLN A 210 15.59 8.91 -20.15
N ASN A 211 16.59 9.75 -20.01
CA ASN A 211 16.95 10.39 -18.75
C ASN A 211 16.06 11.59 -18.37
N LYS A 212 15.02 11.88 -19.17
CA LYS A 212 14.15 13.06 -18.96
C LYS A 212 12.97 12.75 -18.04
N ARG A 213 13.25 12.35 -16.79
CA ARG A 213 12.20 12.06 -15.80
C ARG A 213 11.19 13.18 -15.66
N ALA A 214 11.63 14.44 -15.69
CA ALA A 214 10.75 15.60 -15.58
C ALA A 214 9.70 15.66 -16.70
N ASP A 215 10.08 15.32 -17.95
CA ASP A 215 9.15 15.30 -19.07
C ASP A 215 8.09 14.21 -18.91
N TYR A 216 8.50 13.02 -18.44
CA TYR A 216 7.58 11.94 -18.09
C TYR A 216 6.59 12.33 -17.00
N VAL A 217 7.08 12.89 -15.89
CA VAL A 217 6.22 13.33 -14.77
C VAL A 217 5.21 14.39 -15.23
N ASN A 218 5.65 15.35 -16.07
CA ASN A 218 4.74 16.35 -16.61
C ASN A 218 3.71 15.75 -17.59
N ALA A 219 4.11 14.80 -18.41
CA ALA A 219 3.20 14.11 -19.33
C ALA A 219 2.15 13.27 -18.60
N TRP A 220 2.54 12.60 -17.50
CA TRP A 220 1.68 11.74 -16.70
C TRP A 220 0.43 12.45 -16.15
N TRP A 221 0.51 13.74 -15.85
CA TRP A 221 -0.65 14.50 -15.36
C TRP A 221 -1.85 14.48 -16.32
N ASN A 222 -1.63 14.27 -17.62
CA ASN A 222 -2.70 14.21 -18.63
C ASN A 222 -3.52 12.91 -18.58
N ILE A 223 -3.08 11.91 -17.84
CA ILE A 223 -3.71 10.61 -17.73
C ILE A 223 -4.11 10.23 -16.31
N VAL A 224 -4.00 11.14 -15.34
CA VAL A 224 -4.43 10.87 -13.97
C VAL A 224 -5.93 10.63 -13.92
N ASN A 225 -6.33 9.50 -13.34
CA ASN A 225 -7.72 9.11 -13.14
C ASN A 225 -8.26 9.68 -11.82
N TRP A 226 -8.66 10.94 -11.84
CA TRP A 226 -9.15 11.61 -10.64
C TRP A 226 -10.42 10.99 -10.06
N LYS A 227 -11.23 10.33 -10.90
CA LYS A 227 -12.41 9.59 -10.42
C LYS A 227 -12.00 8.42 -9.52
N ALA A 228 -10.99 7.65 -9.92
CA ALA A 228 -10.46 6.57 -9.10
C ALA A 228 -9.76 7.10 -7.85
N VAL A 229 -8.96 8.17 -7.95
CA VAL A 229 -8.30 8.81 -6.80
C VAL A 229 -9.33 9.28 -5.77
N ASN A 230 -10.45 9.87 -6.23
CA ASN A 230 -11.55 10.23 -5.33
C ASN A 230 -12.16 9.01 -4.63
N ALA A 231 -12.36 7.90 -5.36
CA ALA A 231 -12.88 6.67 -4.77
C ALA A 231 -11.93 6.08 -3.71
N PHE A 232 -10.60 6.12 -3.97
CA PHE A 232 -9.59 5.71 -2.98
C PHE A 232 -9.58 6.62 -1.75
N TYR A 233 -9.72 7.93 -1.95
CA TYR A 233 -9.84 8.89 -0.86
C TYR A 233 -11.06 8.60 0.02
N GLU A 234 -12.24 8.42 -0.57
CA GLU A 234 -13.45 8.10 0.18
C GLU A 234 -13.32 6.77 0.94
N LYS A 235 -12.73 5.74 0.31
CA LYS A 235 -12.45 4.46 0.96
C LYS A 235 -11.43 4.59 2.10
N ALA A 236 -10.44 5.46 2.00
CA ALA A 236 -9.42 5.64 3.03
C ALA A 236 -9.98 6.32 4.29
N LYS A 237 -11.08 7.08 4.17
CA LYS A 237 -11.80 7.75 5.28
C LYS A 237 -12.67 6.80 6.10
N SER A 238 -13.14 5.70 5.49
CA SER A 238 -13.93 4.66 6.14
C SER A 238 -13.04 3.73 6.98
#